data_078c3f26d92d9287f296fe2ae1ba8797
#
_entry.id   078c3f26d92d9287f296fe2ae1ba8797
#
_cell.length_a   1.000
_cell.length_b   1.000
_cell.length_c   1.000
_cell.angle_alpha   90.00
_cell.angle_beta   90.00
_cell.angle_gamma   90.00
#
_symmetry.space_group_name_H-M   'P 1'
#
loop_
_entity.id
_entity.type
_entity.pdbx_description
1 polymer ?
#
loop_
_entity_poly.entity_id
_entity_poly.type
_entity_poly.pdbx_seq_one_letter_code
_entity_poly.pdbx_strand_id
1 'polypeptide(L)'
;MLETDSKIDEYFTLIQDRIVGPIENTDVRQSCTATLLLLFAAIDGVGALMHANPAAGNNARIREFLKYMGEAYAHKSKQLLKLRHGLVHTAVNVESFLSKTEMTLGQHLKTVGSAGFIYVNTTLMYRDFVAAFAKFRADVAKNAELMARASSRLEWKEDQTWDESDGPMPSPPPPVEFVLLRSRGA
;
A
#
# COMPACT_ATOMS: atom_id res chain seq x y z
N MET A 1 -24.92 5.54 13.20
CA MET A 1 -24.87 5.01 11.83
C MET A 1 -24.37 6.07 10.83
N LEU A 2 -24.98 7.26 10.73
CA LEU A 2 -24.53 8.31 9.79
C LEU A 2 -23.08 8.83 10.03
N GLU A 3 -22.63 8.92 11.27
CA GLU A 3 -21.29 9.42 11.61
C GLU A 3 -20.18 8.42 11.24
N THR A 4 -20.42 7.14 11.42
CA THR A 4 -19.47 6.07 11.10
C THR A 4 -19.29 5.92 9.58
N ASP A 5 -20.37 6.05 8.80
CA ASP A 5 -20.31 6.03 7.34
C ASP A 5 -19.45 7.18 6.81
N SER A 6 -19.55 8.38 7.44
CA SER A 6 -18.74 9.55 7.11
C SER A 6 -17.24 9.31 7.34
N LYS A 7 -16.84 8.70 8.46
CA LYS A 7 -15.43 8.41 8.78
C LYS A 7 -14.81 7.40 7.81
N ILE A 8 -15.56 6.39 7.39
CA ILE A 8 -15.10 5.40 6.42
C ILE A 8 -14.89 6.05 5.05
N ASP A 9 -15.83 6.88 4.61
CA ASP A 9 -15.71 7.62 3.35
C ASP A 9 -14.56 8.61 3.36
N GLU A 10 -14.32 9.29 4.48
CA GLU A 10 -13.17 10.15 4.68
C GLU A 10 -11.86 9.36 4.56
N TYR A 11 -11.77 8.16 5.16
CA TYR A 11 -10.60 7.32 5.06
C TYR A 11 -10.33 6.84 3.62
N PHE A 12 -11.38 6.48 2.86
CA PHE A 12 -11.24 6.17 1.45
C PHE A 12 -10.75 7.38 0.64
N THR A 13 -11.25 8.56 0.95
CA THR A 13 -10.81 9.81 0.33
C THR A 13 -9.34 10.09 0.64
N LEU A 14 -8.90 9.89 1.88
CA LEU A 14 -7.48 10.01 2.24
C LEU A 14 -6.59 9.04 1.48
N ILE A 15 -6.99 7.79 1.30
CA ILE A 15 -6.23 6.83 0.47
C ILE A 15 -6.19 7.32 -0.99
N GLN A 16 -7.31 7.79 -1.53
CA GLN A 16 -7.39 8.30 -2.89
C GLN A 16 -6.45 9.49 -3.08
N ASP A 17 -6.52 10.49 -2.20
CA ASP A 17 -5.81 11.75 -2.37
C ASP A 17 -4.32 11.65 -2.00
N ARG A 18 -4.00 10.86 -0.96
CA ARG A 18 -2.63 10.80 -0.42
C ARG A 18 -1.78 9.72 -1.05
N ILE A 19 -2.37 8.72 -1.66
CA ILE A 19 -1.65 7.56 -2.20
C ILE A 19 -1.96 7.35 -3.68
N VAL A 20 -3.23 7.18 -4.05
CA VAL A 20 -3.60 6.89 -5.45
C VAL A 20 -3.29 8.08 -6.37
N GLY A 21 -3.71 9.28 -5.99
CA GLY A 21 -3.43 10.51 -6.74
C GLY A 21 -1.93 10.75 -6.97
N PRO A 22 -1.06 10.69 -5.94
CA PRO A 22 0.39 10.74 -6.14
C PRO A 22 0.95 9.68 -7.10
N ILE A 23 0.42 8.44 -7.09
CA ILE A 23 0.85 7.41 -8.06
C ILE A 23 0.48 7.81 -9.49
N GLU A 24 -0.62 8.53 -9.70
CA GLU A 24 -1.01 9.05 -11.00
C GLU A 24 -0.10 10.18 -11.51
N ASN A 25 0.64 10.81 -10.61
CA ASN A 25 1.64 11.82 -10.97
C ASN A 25 2.72 11.19 -11.86
N THR A 26 3.07 11.88 -12.93
CA THR A 26 4.00 11.39 -13.96
C THR A 26 5.35 11.01 -13.39
N ASP A 27 5.89 11.78 -12.45
CA ASP A 27 7.21 11.55 -11.86
C ASP A 27 7.23 10.30 -10.98
N VAL A 28 6.19 10.07 -10.19
CA VAL A 28 6.06 8.85 -9.38
C VAL A 28 5.91 7.62 -10.27
N ARG A 29 5.08 7.70 -11.33
CA ARG A 29 4.90 6.61 -12.30
C ARG A 29 6.19 6.26 -13.04
N GLN A 30 7.14 7.19 -13.16
CA GLN A 30 8.46 6.91 -13.75
C GLN A 30 9.29 5.95 -12.87
N SER A 31 9.07 5.92 -11.56
CA SER A 31 9.79 5.05 -10.62
C SER A 31 8.96 3.83 -10.23
N CYS A 32 9.35 2.64 -10.70
CA CYS A 32 8.73 1.39 -10.26
C CYS A 32 8.79 1.20 -8.73
N THR A 33 9.91 1.59 -8.12
CA THR A 33 10.11 1.50 -6.66
C THR A 33 9.15 2.41 -5.89
N ALA A 34 9.06 3.69 -6.28
CA ALA A 34 8.15 4.65 -5.62
C ALA A 34 6.68 4.22 -5.78
N THR A 35 6.29 3.81 -6.99
CA THR A 35 4.95 3.27 -7.25
C THR A 35 4.63 2.10 -6.34
N LEU A 36 5.53 1.12 -6.21
CA LEU A 36 5.30 -0.05 -5.37
C LEU A 36 5.25 0.28 -3.88
N LEU A 37 6.08 1.18 -3.39
CA LEU A 37 6.04 1.61 -1.99
C LEU A 37 4.67 2.22 -1.64
N LEU A 38 4.17 3.11 -2.50
CA LEU A 38 2.85 3.72 -2.33
C LEU A 38 1.72 2.67 -2.45
N LEU A 39 1.81 1.76 -3.42
CA LEU A 39 0.84 0.67 -3.56
C LEU A 39 0.80 -0.22 -2.32
N PHE A 40 1.95 -0.62 -1.76
CA PHE A 40 1.95 -1.42 -0.54
C PHE A 40 1.43 -0.65 0.68
N ALA A 41 1.64 0.67 0.75
CA ALA A 41 1.03 1.50 1.79
C ALA A 41 -0.50 1.54 1.64
N ALA A 42 -1.02 1.71 0.41
CA ALA A 42 -2.45 1.66 0.15
C ALA A 42 -3.05 0.28 0.45
N ILE A 43 -2.41 -0.79 -0.01
CA ILE A 43 -2.82 -2.18 0.24
C ILE A 43 -2.89 -2.47 1.75
N ASP A 44 -1.92 -2.01 2.53
CA ASP A 44 -1.92 -2.15 3.99
C ASP A 44 -3.07 -1.36 4.63
N GLY A 45 -3.28 -0.12 4.20
CA GLY A 45 -4.36 0.74 4.69
C GLY A 45 -5.74 0.15 4.44
N VAL A 46 -6.02 -0.28 3.19
CA VAL A 46 -7.31 -0.91 2.85
C VAL A 46 -7.46 -2.27 3.52
N GLY A 47 -6.39 -3.07 3.55
CA GLY A 47 -6.38 -4.36 4.25
C GLY A 47 -6.65 -4.24 5.75
N ALA A 48 -6.32 -3.11 6.35
CA ALA A 48 -6.64 -2.81 7.74
C ALA A 48 -8.15 -2.68 7.98
N LEU A 49 -8.89 -2.11 7.03
CA LEU A 49 -10.36 -2.01 7.10
C LEU A 49 -11.05 -3.36 6.87
N MET A 50 -10.41 -4.26 6.12
CA MET A 50 -10.98 -5.58 5.80
C MET A 50 -10.77 -6.61 6.89
N HIS A 51 -9.66 -6.51 7.63
CA HIS A 51 -9.23 -7.56 8.53
C HIS A 51 -10.12 -7.64 9.78
N ALA A 52 -10.59 -8.84 10.13
CA ALA A 52 -11.48 -9.05 11.26
C ALA A 52 -10.88 -8.65 12.62
N ASN A 53 -9.54 -8.77 12.77
CA ASN A 53 -8.83 -8.29 13.96
C ASN A 53 -8.27 -6.88 13.70
N PRO A 54 -8.75 -5.83 14.38
CA PRO A 54 -8.28 -4.46 14.19
C PRO A 54 -6.80 -4.28 14.59
N ALA A 55 -6.28 -5.10 15.50
CA ALA A 55 -4.87 -5.09 15.93
C ALA A 55 -3.95 -5.93 15.04
N ALA A 56 -4.44 -6.46 13.90
CA ALA A 56 -3.64 -7.29 13.01
C ALA A 56 -2.40 -6.55 12.49
N GLY A 57 -1.26 -7.23 12.45
CA GLY A 57 -0.01 -6.68 11.90
C GLY A 57 -0.04 -6.53 10.38
N ASN A 58 0.83 -5.69 9.84
CA ASN A 58 0.89 -5.29 8.43
C ASN A 58 0.85 -6.49 7.46
N ASN A 59 1.60 -7.56 7.75
CA ASN A 59 1.64 -8.72 6.85
C ASN A 59 0.27 -9.42 6.72
N ALA A 60 -0.52 -9.47 7.79
CA ALA A 60 -1.85 -10.07 7.77
C ALA A 60 -2.82 -9.20 6.95
N ARG A 61 -2.80 -7.89 7.18
CA ARG A 61 -3.62 -6.91 6.47
C ARG A 61 -3.33 -6.90 4.98
N ILE A 62 -2.05 -6.85 4.60
CA ILE A 62 -1.61 -6.89 3.19
C ILE A 62 -2.10 -8.18 2.53
N ARG A 63 -1.93 -9.36 3.17
CA ARG A 63 -2.41 -10.63 2.62
C ARG A 63 -3.92 -10.64 2.39
N GLU A 64 -4.68 -10.03 3.29
CA GLU A 64 -6.13 -9.97 3.19
C GLU A 64 -6.55 -9.21 1.92
N PHE A 65 -5.96 -8.04 1.68
CA PHE A 65 -6.28 -7.28 0.49
C PHE A 65 -5.71 -7.91 -0.80
N LEU A 66 -4.54 -8.53 -0.75
CA LEU A 66 -4.00 -9.26 -1.90
C LEU A 66 -4.91 -10.41 -2.34
N LYS A 67 -5.56 -11.12 -1.41
CA LYS A 67 -6.58 -12.12 -1.74
C LYS A 67 -7.77 -11.48 -2.46
N TYR A 68 -8.17 -10.30 -2.00
CA TYR A 68 -9.28 -9.55 -2.59
C TYR A 68 -8.95 -9.02 -4.00
N MET A 69 -7.69 -8.67 -4.25
CA MET A 69 -7.19 -8.33 -5.60
C MET A 69 -7.26 -9.52 -6.58
N GLY A 70 -7.31 -10.76 -6.07
CA GLY A 70 -7.49 -11.95 -6.87
C GLY A 70 -6.54 -13.10 -6.53
N GLU A 71 -6.86 -14.27 -7.06
CA GLU A 71 -6.16 -15.53 -6.75
C GLU A 71 -4.66 -15.48 -7.10
N ALA A 72 -4.30 -14.85 -8.22
CA ALA A 72 -2.90 -14.70 -8.62
C ALA A 72 -2.08 -13.94 -7.56
N TYR A 73 -2.64 -12.87 -6.99
CA TYR A 73 -2.03 -12.09 -5.92
C TYR A 73 -1.99 -12.88 -4.60
N ALA A 74 -3.06 -13.60 -4.27
CA ALA A 74 -3.11 -14.47 -3.10
C ALA A 74 -1.98 -15.51 -3.11
N HIS A 75 -1.80 -16.22 -4.22
CA HIS A 75 -0.75 -17.22 -4.40
C HIS A 75 0.67 -16.63 -4.32
N LYS A 76 0.85 -15.38 -4.73
CA LYS A 76 2.15 -14.70 -4.72
C LYS A 76 2.37 -13.80 -3.49
N SER A 77 1.45 -13.84 -2.52
CA SER A 77 1.49 -12.96 -1.35
C SER A 77 2.79 -13.05 -0.56
N LYS A 78 3.38 -14.25 -0.43
CA LYS A 78 4.67 -14.44 0.28
C LYS A 78 5.82 -13.71 -0.43
N GLN A 79 5.91 -13.83 -1.75
CA GLN A 79 6.94 -13.15 -2.55
C GLN A 79 6.72 -11.63 -2.55
N LEU A 80 5.47 -11.18 -2.67
CA LEU A 80 5.12 -9.76 -2.62
C LEU A 80 5.45 -9.13 -1.26
N LEU A 81 5.23 -9.85 -0.15
CA LEU A 81 5.63 -9.39 1.18
C LEU A 81 7.16 -9.32 1.34
N LYS A 82 7.91 -10.27 0.79
CA LYS A 82 9.38 -10.19 0.74
C LYS A 82 9.86 -8.98 -0.06
N LEU A 83 9.25 -8.75 -1.24
CA LEU A 83 9.54 -7.57 -2.05
C LEU A 83 9.28 -6.27 -1.26
N ARG A 84 8.09 -6.14 -0.65
CA ARG A 84 7.75 -4.99 0.20
C ARG A 84 8.77 -4.80 1.32
N HIS A 85 9.16 -5.87 2.02
CA HIS A 85 10.13 -5.80 3.10
C HIS A 85 11.49 -5.26 2.60
N GLY A 86 11.99 -5.80 1.48
CA GLY A 86 13.22 -5.31 0.85
C GLY A 86 13.14 -3.83 0.49
N LEU A 87 12.06 -3.40 -0.17
CA LEU A 87 11.88 -2.00 -0.59
C LEU A 87 11.82 -1.03 0.60
N VAL A 88 11.12 -1.40 1.68
CA VAL A 88 10.95 -0.53 2.86
C VAL A 88 12.25 -0.42 3.68
N HIS A 89 12.99 -1.50 3.84
CA HIS A 89 14.14 -1.52 4.75
C HIS A 89 15.49 -1.25 4.08
N THR A 90 15.63 -1.55 2.79
CA THR A 90 16.90 -1.41 2.09
C THR A 90 16.83 -0.46 0.89
N ALA A 91 15.66 -0.02 0.50
CA ALA A 91 15.40 0.70 -0.76
C ALA A 91 15.94 -0.04 -2.01
N VAL A 92 16.40 -1.29 -1.85
CA VAL A 92 16.97 -2.13 -2.90
C VAL A 92 16.08 -3.34 -3.12
N ASN A 93 15.77 -3.59 -4.38
CA ASN A 93 15.04 -4.77 -4.80
C ASN A 93 16.04 -5.84 -5.26
N VAL A 94 16.29 -6.83 -4.42
CA VAL A 94 17.25 -7.91 -4.69
C VAL A 94 16.61 -9.21 -5.16
N GLU A 95 15.27 -9.36 -5.05
CA GLU A 95 14.58 -10.65 -5.28
C GLU A 95 13.42 -10.56 -6.29
N SER A 96 13.36 -9.50 -7.11
CA SER A 96 12.28 -9.34 -8.08
C SER A 96 12.69 -8.49 -9.28
N PHE A 97 12.00 -8.70 -10.39
CA PHE A 97 12.14 -7.88 -11.57
C PHE A 97 10.97 -6.90 -11.64
N LEU A 98 11.29 -5.60 -11.68
CA LEU A 98 10.30 -4.54 -11.75
C LEU A 98 10.24 -3.96 -13.17
N SER A 99 9.05 -3.76 -13.67
CA SER A 99 8.81 -3.13 -14.96
C SER A 99 7.51 -2.34 -14.96
N LYS A 100 7.42 -1.38 -15.87
CA LYS A 100 6.21 -0.60 -16.16
C LYS A 100 5.77 -0.68 -17.62
N THR A 101 6.50 -1.42 -18.45
CA THR A 101 6.26 -1.47 -19.89
C THR A 101 5.15 -2.44 -20.28
N GLU A 102 4.39 -2.11 -21.31
CA GLU A 102 3.33 -2.99 -21.83
C GLU A 102 3.87 -4.32 -22.35
N MET A 103 5.09 -4.35 -22.89
CA MET A 103 5.74 -5.57 -23.37
C MET A 103 5.88 -6.65 -22.31
N THR A 104 5.81 -6.28 -21.03
CA THR A 104 6.02 -7.17 -19.88
C THR A 104 4.73 -7.52 -19.13
N LEU A 105 3.55 -7.09 -19.60
CA LEU A 105 2.27 -7.41 -18.96
C LEU A 105 2.09 -8.92 -18.78
N GLY A 106 2.40 -9.71 -19.79
CA GLY A 106 2.30 -11.16 -19.75
C GLY A 106 3.25 -11.86 -18.77
N GLN A 107 4.20 -11.14 -18.19
CA GLN A 107 5.14 -11.67 -17.19
C GLN A 107 4.72 -11.35 -15.74
N HIS A 108 3.72 -10.49 -15.55
CA HIS A 108 3.29 -10.09 -14.23
C HIS A 108 2.95 -11.26 -13.32
N LEU A 109 3.48 -11.25 -12.10
CA LEU A 109 3.39 -12.30 -11.08
C LEU A 109 3.98 -13.67 -11.46
N LYS A 110 4.67 -13.78 -12.60
CA LYS A 110 5.40 -15.02 -12.92
C LYS A 110 6.67 -15.12 -12.10
N THR A 111 7.02 -16.36 -11.77
CA THR A 111 8.30 -16.67 -11.14
C THR A 111 9.37 -16.83 -12.22
N VAL A 112 10.53 -16.23 -12.03
CA VAL A 112 11.64 -16.20 -12.99
C VAL A 112 12.88 -16.80 -12.34
N GLY A 113 13.54 -17.67 -13.09
CA GLY A 113 14.79 -18.32 -12.68
C GLY A 113 14.64 -19.35 -11.56
N SER A 114 15.71 -20.08 -11.27
CA SER A 114 15.77 -21.11 -10.21
C SER A 114 15.69 -20.49 -8.79
N ALA A 115 16.06 -19.23 -8.63
CA ALA A 115 15.97 -18.50 -7.36
C ALA A 115 14.53 -18.10 -6.98
N GLY A 116 13.56 -18.31 -7.90
CA GLY A 116 12.16 -18.05 -7.60
C GLY A 116 11.80 -16.55 -7.52
N PHE A 117 12.52 -15.68 -8.24
CA PHE A 117 12.21 -14.26 -8.30
C PHE A 117 10.84 -14.01 -8.91
N ILE A 118 10.11 -13.03 -8.37
CA ILE A 118 8.83 -12.62 -8.93
C ILE A 118 9.02 -11.47 -9.92
N TYR A 119 8.31 -11.53 -11.03
CA TYR A 119 8.23 -10.41 -11.97
C TYR A 119 7.01 -9.53 -11.65
N VAL A 120 7.22 -8.25 -11.37
CA VAL A 120 6.13 -7.31 -11.05
C VAL A 120 6.07 -6.19 -12.09
N ASN A 121 4.99 -6.16 -12.86
CA ASN A 121 4.64 -5.02 -13.67
C ASN A 121 3.86 -4.02 -12.82
N THR A 122 4.45 -2.86 -12.54
CA THR A 122 3.89 -1.87 -11.62
C THR A 122 2.65 -1.18 -12.18
N THR A 123 2.57 -1.00 -13.51
CA THR A 123 1.40 -0.44 -14.17
C THR A 123 0.19 -1.37 -14.04
N LEU A 124 0.41 -2.68 -14.22
CA LEU A 124 -0.65 -3.67 -14.07
C LEU A 124 -1.09 -3.79 -12.61
N MET A 125 -0.13 -3.88 -11.69
CA MET A 125 -0.45 -3.94 -10.26
C MET A 125 -1.22 -2.70 -9.78
N TYR A 126 -0.88 -1.52 -10.27
CA TYR A 126 -1.62 -0.28 -9.99
C TYR A 126 -3.06 -0.37 -10.51
N ARG A 127 -3.26 -0.76 -11.77
CA ARG A 127 -4.59 -0.90 -12.36
C ARG A 127 -5.45 -1.91 -11.60
N ASP A 128 -4.89 -3.04 -11.22
CA ASP A 128 -5.59 -4.10 -10.49
C ASP A 128 -5.92 -3.65 -9.06
N PHE A 129 -5.02 -2.88 -8.43
CA PHE A 129 -5.29 -2.23 -7.14
C PHE A 129 -6.47 -1.26 -7.23
N VAL A 130 -6.48 -0.34 -8.21
CA VAL A 130 -7.56 0.64 -8.36
C VAL A 130 -8.90 -0.04 -8.57
N ALA A 131 -8.95 -1.10 -9.40
CA ALA A 131 -10.17 -1.88 -9.62
C ALA A 131 -10.65 -2.57 -8.33
N ALA A 132 -9.75 -3.21 -7.58
CA ALA A 132 -10.06 -3.86 -6.31
C ALA A 132 -10.48 -2.84 -5.24
N PHE A 133 -9.84 -1.69 -5.18
CA PHE A 133 -10.17 -0.61 -4.24
C PHE A 133 -11.58 -0.05 -4.48
N ALA A 134 -11.92 0.24 -5.74
CA ALA A 134 -13.25 0.70 -6.10
C ALA A 134 -14.33 -0.35 -5.77
N LYS A 135 -14.04 -1.63 -6.05
CA LYS A 135 -14.93 -2.74 -5.69
C LYS A 135 -15.10 -2.84 -4.17
N PHE A 136 -14.03 -2.78 -3.40
CA PHE A 136 -14.08 -2.85 -1.94
C PHE A 136 -14.93 -1.72 -1.34
N ARG A 137 -14.72 -0.48 -1.81
CA ARG A 137 -15.54 0.66 -1.39
C ARG A 137 -17.04 0.42 -1.64
N ALA A 138 -17.39 -0.13 -2.80
CA ALA A 138 -18.77 -0.47 -3.13
C ALA A 138 -19.32 -1.64 -2.29
N ASP A 139 -18.49 -2.62 -1.95
CA ASP A 139 -18.88 -3.77 -1.13
C ASP A 139 -19.07 -3.38 0.34
N VAL A 140 -18.23 -2.49 0.88
CA VAL A 140 -18.40 -1.94 2.25
C VAL A 140 -19.76 -1.26 2.39
N ALA A 141 -20.16 -0.45 1.41
CA ALA A 141 -21.45 0.24 1.45
C ALA A 141 -22.68 -0.71 1.44
N LYS A 142 -22.50 -1.97 1.02
CA LYS A 142 -23.58 -2.96 0.88
C LYS A 142 -23.52 -4.12 1.86
N ASN A 143 -22.41 -4.30 2.56
CA ASN A 143 -22.15 -5.44 3.42
C ASN A 143 -21.94 -4.98 4.87
N ALA A 144 -22.92 -5.25 5.73
CA ALA A 144 -22.90 -4.85 7.14
C ALA A 144 -21.69 -5.43 7.92
N GLU A 145 -21.20 -6.62 7.54
CA GLU A 145 -20.02 -7.22 8.20
C GLU A 145 -18.74 -6.46 7.82
N LEU A 146 -18.56 -6.12 6.54
CA LEU A 146 -17.42 -5.31 6.10
C LEU A 146 -17.47 -3.90 6.70
N MET A 147 -18.65 -3.30 6.76
CA MET A 147 -18.86 -2.02 7.42
C MET A 147 -18.47 -2.08 8.89
N ALA A 148 -18.91 -3.10 9.63
CA ALA A 148 -18.58 -3.28 11.04
C ALA A 148 -17.07 -3.46 11.27
N ARG A 149 -16.38 -4.23 10.40
CA ARG A 149 -14.91 -4.38 10.47
C ARG A 149 -14.18 -3.06 10.25
N ALA A 150 -14.58 -2.31 9.22
CA ALA A 150 -14.00 -1.01 8.92
C ALA A 150 -14.20 -0.02 10.07
N SER A 151 -15.39 0.04 10.64
CA SER A 151 -15.73 0.87 11.81
C SER A 151 -14.86 0.51 13.01
N SER A 152 -14.82 -0.77 13.38
CA SER A 152 -13.99 -1.26 14.50
C SER A 152 -12.52 -0.92 14.34
N ARG A 153 -12.01 -0.92 13.09
CA ARG A 153 -10.62 -0.54 12.82
C ARG A 153 -10.37 0.96 13.04
N LEU A 154 -11.30 1.80 12.65
CA LEU A 154 -11.17 3.25 12.81
C LEU A 154 -11.26 3.64 14.29
N GLU A 155 -12.21 3.06 15.03
CA GLU A 155 -12.35 3.25 16.48
C GLU A 155 -11.07 2.80 17.22
N TRP A 156 -10.55 1.61 16.90
CA TRP A 156 -9.30 1.13 17.50
C TRP A 156 -8.11 2.05 17.24
N LYS A 157 -8.06 2.73 16.08
CA LYS A 157 -7.03 3.72 15.77
C LYS A 157 -7.17 4.98 16.61
N GLU A 158 -8.39 5.44 16.85
CA GLU A 158 -8.65 6.60 17.70
C GLU A 158 -8.15 6.36 19.14
N ASP A 159 -8.39 5.16 19.68
CA ASP A 159 -7.89 4.75 20.99
C ASP A 159 -6.35 4.64 21.08
N GLN A 160 -5.68 4.54 19.94
CA GLN A 160 -4.20 4.49 19.84
C GLN A 160 -3.60 5.85 19.47
N THR A 161 -4.38 6.92 19.42
CA THR A 161 -3.84 8.27 19.24
C THR A 161 -3.00 8.66 20.44
N TRP A 162 -1.98 9.47 20.18
CA TRP A 162 -1.05 9.95 21.20
C TRP A 162 -1.83 10.59 22.35
N ASP A 163 -1.64 10.05 23.56
CA ASP A 163 -2.14 10.65 24.77
C ASP A 163 -1.14 11.76 25.19
N GLU A 164 -1.64 12.95 25.43
CA GLU A 164 -0.81 14.08 25.91
C GLU A 164 -0.06 13.75 27.21
N SER A 165 -0.50 12.71 27.95
CA SER A 165 0.19 12.17 29.13
C SER A 165 1.52 11.50 28.78
N ASP A 166 1.75 11.07 27.52
CA ASP A 166 3.01 10.47 27.06
C ASP A 166 4.15 11.51 26.89
N GLY A 167 3.89 12.77 27.20
CA GLY A 167 4.84 13.87 27.14
C GLY A 167 4.77 14.64 25.81
N PRO A 168 5.49 15.77 25.71
CA PRO A 168 5.48 16.58 24.51
C PRO A 168 6.01 15.80 23.32
N MET A 169 5.33 15.93 22.17
CA MET A 169 5.83 15.36 20.91
C MET A 169 7.29 15.74 20.71
N PRO A 170 8.17 14.79 20.37
CA PRO A 170 9.54 15.13 20.02
C PRO A 170 9.55 16.18 18.91
N SER A 171 10.33 17.25 19.11
CA SER A 171 10.47 18.29 18.10
C SER A 171 10.79 17.66 16.74
N PRO A 172 10.16 18.10 15.64
CA PRO A 172 10.52 17.61 14.33
C PRO A 172 12.03 17.78 14.13
N PRO A 173 12.72 16.81 13.53
CA PRO A 173 14.14 16.96 13.24
C PRO A 173 14.36 18.22 12.40
N PRO A 174 15.48 18.93 12.60
CA PRO A 174 15.79 20.12 11.81
C PRO A 174 15.73 19.75 10.30
N PRO A 175 15.30 20.68 9.45
CA PRO A 175 15.23 20.42 8.02
C PRO A 175 16.61 19.98 7.53
N VAL A 176 16.64 18.82 6.86
CA VAL A 176 17.86 18.31 6.24
C VAL A 176 18.18 19.22 5.06
N GLU A 177 19.18 20.05 5.17
CA GLU A 177 19.71 20.79 4.03
C GLU A 177 20.34 19.77 3.04
N PHE A 178 19.65 19.52 1.95
CA PHE A 178 20.23 18.79 0.84
C PHE A 178 21.25 19.68 0.14
N VAL A 179 22.52 19.50 0.48
CA VAL A 179 23.61 20.08 -0.30
C VAL A 179 23.65 19.35 -1.64
N LEU A 180 23.09 19.98 -2.67
CA LEU A 180 23.25 19.55 -4.06
C LEU A 180 24.75 19.64 -4.40
N LEU A 181 25.45 18.51 -4.30
CA LEU A 181 26.79 18.38 -4.89
C LEU A 181 26.65 18.52 -6.41
N ARG A 182 26.83 19.76 -6.90
CA ARG A 182 27.02 20.00 -8.32
C ARG A 182 28.28 19.24 -8.74
N SER A 183 28.10 18.17 -9.50
CA SER A 183 29.22 17.53 -10.21
C SER A 183 29.88 18.60 -11.10
N ARG A 184 31.08 19.05 -10.73
CA ARG A 184 31.90 19.82 -11.63
C ARG A 184 32.27 18.87 -12.76
N GLY A 185 31.67 19.09 -13.94
CA GLY A 185 32.08 18.47 -15.16
C GLY A 185 33.52 18.85 -15.45
N ALA A 186 34.35 17.87 -15.70
CA ALA A 186 35.61 18.00 -16.41
C ALA A 186 35.34 17.70 -17.89
#